data_89c910e3a0c40348b3bf84b68b9278df
#
_entry.id   89c910e3a0c40348b3bf84b68b9278df
#
_cell.length_a   1.000
_cell.length_b   1.000
_cell.length_c   1.000
_cell.angle_alpha   90.00
_cell.angle_beta   90.00
_cell.angle_gamma   90.00
#
_symmetry.space_group_name_H-M   'P 1'
#
loop_
_entity.id
_entity.type
_entity.pdbx_description
1 polymer ?
#
loop_
_entity_poly.entity_id
_entity_poly.type
_entity_poly.pdbx_seq_one_letter_code
_entity_poly.pdbx_strand_id
1 'polypeptide(L)'
;MKLKKLTALLLGVTMTVTMLAGCGGATTTDDSSTSSTTETTTETTTESSDTAGDSTTEEAKTSYSEDEISDFTMFITMPGSEINDDNEIAQMIGEKWGVRIKETWLTGQTASEATGMLIASDEYPDYIDSDDMSLLVDAGALIPLDDYIDQYPEFKEKWFTEDEWEKFRQPDGHIYWINPFGNTKGEPTATTHNDEAFWIQVRVLEWAGYPEIKTMDQYFQVIEDYMAANPTMEDGTPNIPYTILCEDWRYFCLENAGQFLGGYPNDGSVIVNKDTMTIEDYNTSEDTIQYFKKLNEEYQKGFVDPESFTQTYDEYIAKLSTGRVLGMVDQWWDFAYTVNDVFKQQGLDAKGCNYVP
;
A
#
# COMPACT_ATOMS: atom_id res chain seq x y z
N MET A 1 -12.85 53.84 11.21
CA MET A 1 -14.27 54.27 11.41
C MET A 1 -15.17 53.02 11.21
N LYS A 2 -15.87 52.64 12.29
CA LYS A 2 -16.97 51.67 12.43
C LYS A 2 -16.73 50.17 12.19
N LEU A 3 -16.46 49.54 13.31
CA LEU A 3 -16.72 48.15 13.68
C LEU A 3 -18.18 47.75 13.40
N LYS A 4 -18.39 46.56 12.79
CA LYS A 4 -19.67 45.86 12.93
C LYS A 4 -19.38 44.42 13.39
N LYS A 5 -19.83 44.16 14.60
CA LYS A 5 -19.91 42.83 15.24
C LYS A 5 -20.96 41.99 14.51
N LEU A 6 -20.65 40.74 14.21
CA LEU A 6 -21.67 39.74 13.88
C LEU A 6 -21.57 38.60 14.90
N THR A 7 -22.69 38.37 15.51
CA THR A 7 -22.97 37.46 16.61
C THR A 7 -23.07 36.02 16.08
N ALA A 8 -22.33 35.10 16.69
CA ALA A 8 -22.44 33.67 16.45
C ALA A 8 -23.64 33.10 17.18
N LEU A 9 -24.46 32.36 16.48
CA LEU A 9 -25.58 31.59 17.00
C LEU A 9 -25.13 30.16 17.26
N LEU A 10 -25.03 29.76 18.53
CA LEU A 10 -24.87 28.37 18.95
C LEU A 10 -26.21 27.63 18.80
N LEU A 11 -26.24 26.55 18.05
CA LEU A 11 -27.29 25.53 18.15
C LEU A 11 -26.64 24.22 18.67
N GLY A 12 -26.92 23.94 19.94
CA GLY A 12 -26.63 22.64 20.53
C GLY A 12 -27.71 21.63 20.16
N VAL A 13 -27.30 20.46 19.69
CA VAL A 13 -28.15 19.29 19.59
C VAL A 13 -27.65 18.26 20.57
N THR A 14 -28.42 18.04 21.62
CA THR A 14 -28.29 16.96 22.59
C THR A 14 -28.86 15.68 21.99
N MET A 15 -28.02 14.65 21.79
CA MET A 15 -28.47 13.29 21.53
C MET A 15 -28.36 12.44 22.79
N THR A 16 -29.50 11.96 23.19
CA THR A 16 -29.73 11.08 24.35
C THR A 16 -29.31 9.65 24.02
N VAL A 17 -28.43 9.09 24.85
CA VAL A 17 -28.03 7.68 24.82
C VAL A 17 -29.06 6.85 25.61
N THR A 18 -29.66 5.86 24.99
CA THR A 18 -30.43 4.82 25.67
C THR A 18 -29.62 3.53 25.72
N MET A 19 -29.19 3.17 26.93
CA MET A 19 -28.67 1.84 27.25
C MET A 19 -29.79 0.82 27.36
N LEU A 20 -29.61 -0.32 26.71
CA LEU A 20 -30.33 -1.55 27.08
C LEU A 20 -29.31 -2.63 27.41
N ALA A 21 -29.33 -2.98 28.69
CA ALA A 21 -28.64 -4.12 29.24
C ALA A 21 -29.45 -5.41 28.96
N GLY A 22 -28.77 -6.48 28.63
CA GLY A 22 -29.33 -7.83 28.52
C GLY A 22 -28.33 -8.85 29.00
N CYS A 23 -28.59 -9.41 30.16
CA CYS A 23 -27.86 -10.44 30.89
C CYS A 23 -28.19 -11.87 30.44
N GLY A 24 -27.23 -12.77 30.63
CA GLY A 24 -27.43 -14.23 30.82
C GLY A 24 -26.70 -15.06 29.78
N GLY A 25 -25.90 -16.06 30.10
CA GLY A 25 -25.66 -16.86 31.25
C GLY A 25 -24.76 -18.02 30.84
N ALA A 26 -23.92 -18.45 31.74
CA ALA A 26 -22.89 -19.47 31.66
C ALA A 26 -23.39 -20.87 31.33
N THR A 27 -22.52 -21.72 30.77
CA THR A 27 -22.26 -23.08 31.32
C THR A 27 -20.96 -23.67 30.78
N THR A 28 -20.22 -24.19 31.72
CA THR A 28 -18.99 -24.98 31.76
C THR A 28 -19.13 -26.36 31.11
N THR A 29 -18.03 -26.91 30.62
CA THR A 29 -17.44 -28.22 30.99
C THR A 29 -16.14 -28.46 30.25
N ASP A 30 -15.07 -28.56 31.02
CA ASP A 30 -14.05 -29.60 31.21
C ASP A 30 -13.94 -30.71 30.12
N ASP A 31 -12.75 -30.98 29.61
CA ASP A 31 -11.91 -32.06 30.13
C ASP A 31 -10.55 -32.16 29.40
N SER A 32 -9.54 -32.42 30.19
CA SER A 32 -8.17 -32.77 30.08
C SER A 32 -7.73 -33.73 28.97
N SER A 33 -6.51 -33.60 28.49
CA SER A 33 -5.49 -34.64 28.78
C SER A 33 -4.08 -34.30 28.23
N THR A 34 -3.18 -34.39 29.17
CA THR A 34 -1.74 -34.49 29.21
C THR A 34 -1.10 -35.40 28.14
N SER A 35 0.03 -35.01 27.57
CA SER A 35 1.17 -35.94 27.42
C SER A 35 2.50 -35.19 27.25
N SER A 36 3.35 -35.36 28.24
CA SER A 36 4.76 -35.03 28.31
C SER A 36 5.59 -36.03 27.50
N THR A 37 6.66 -35.59 26.88
CA THR A 37 7.85 -36.44 26.69
C THR A 37 9.11 -35.58 26.74
N THR A 38 9.90 -35.86 27.75
CA THR A 38 11.25 -35.41 28.03
C THR A 38 12.24 -36.42 27.40
N GLU A 39 13.32 -35.96 26.82
CA GLU A 39 14.63 -36.66 26.78
C GLU A 39 15.66 -35.65 26.27
N THR A 40 16.57 -35.21 27.04
CA THR A 40 17.83 -35.73 27.63
C THR A 40 19.04 -35.54 26.70
N THR A 41 19.83 -34.61 27.14
CA THR A 41 21.24 -34.26 27.09
C THR A 41 22.21 -35.30 26.46
N THR A 42 23.18 -34.82 25.69
CA THR A 42 24.54 -35.35 25.76
C THR A 42 25.57 -34.23 25.55
N GLU A 43 26.32 -33.92 26.59
CA GLU A 43 27.56 -33.13 26.60
C GLU A 43 28.66 -33.88 25.86
N THR A 44 29.47 -33.13 25.13
CA THR A 44 30.86 -33.57 24.87
C THR A 44 31.77 -32.35 24.96
N THR A 45 32.51 -32.33 26.06
CA THR A 45 33.62 -31.43 26.35
C THR A 45 34.83 -31.77 25.50
N THR A 46 35.45 -30.77 24.89
CA THR A 46 36.86 -30.86 24.53
C THR A 46 37.50 -29.50 24.78
N GLU A 47 38.38 -29.46 25.79
CA GLU A 47 39.28 -28.34 26.09
C GLU A 47 40.41 -28.25 25.04
N SER A 48 40.76 -27.04 24.64
CA SER A 48 42.17 -26.63 24.45
C SER A 48 42.35 -25.14 24.32
N SER A 49 42.87 -24.57 25.35
CA SER A 49 43.85 -23.49 25.64
C SER A 49 44.08 -22.35 24.62
N ASP A 50 43.89 -21.14 25.21
CA ASP A 50 44.68 -19.90 25.20
C ASP A 50 45.17 -19.25 23.91
N THR A 51 44.62 -18.08 23.63
CA THR A 51 45.42 -16.84 23.63
C THR A 51 44.50 -15.63 23.78
N ALA A 52 44.78 -14.76 24.73
CA ALA A 52 44.07 -13.55 25.07
C ALA A 52 44.13 -12.51 23.95
N GLY A 53 42.95 -12.10 23.49
CA GLY A 53 42.69 -10.84 22.82
C GLY A 53 41.41 -10.32 23.46
N ASP A 54 41.54 -9.29 24.30
CA ASP A 54 40.45 -8.59 24.95
C ASP A 54 39.66 -7.79 23.89
N SER A 55 38.67 -8.42 23.28
CA SER A 55 37.55 -7.76 22.65
C SER A 55 36.32 -8.11 23.49
N THR A 56 35.91 -7.20 24.34
CA THR A 56 34.60 -7.24 24.96
C THR A 56 33.55 -7.21 23.86
N THR A 57 33.21 -8.39 23.37
CA THR A 57 31.94 -8.58 22.63
C THR A 57 30.87 -8.38 23.70
N GLU A 58 30.23 -7.21 23.75
CA GLU A 58 28.99 -7.09 24.48
C GLU A 58 28.05 -8.15 23.88
N GLU A 59 27.64 -9.11 24.70
CA GLU A 59 26.60 -10.04 24.33
C GLU A 59 25.37 -9.19 23.97
N ALA A 60 24.89 -9.30 22.74
CA ALA A 60 23.72 -8.56 22.27
C ALA A 60 22.57 -8.83 23.24
N LYS A 61 22.00 -7.78 23.80
CA LYS A 61 20.88 -7.87 24.74
C LYS A 61 19.73 -8.58 24.03
N THR A 62 19.16 -9.60 24.64
CA THR A 62 18.15 -10.46 24.02
C THR A 62 16.71 -9.98 24.26
N SER A 63 16.52 -9.04 25.20
CA SER A 63 15.20 -8.46 25.53
C SER A 63 15.37 -7.15 26.29
N TYR A 64 14.43 -6.23 26.09
CA TYR A 64 14.36 -4.92 26.73
C TYR A 64 13.09 -4.83 27.56
N SER A 65 13.17 -4.22 28.74
CA SER A 65 12.00 -3.87 29.55
C SER A 65 11.40 -2.54 29.10
N GLU A 66 10.16 -2.24 29.47
CA GLU A 66 9.45 -1.02 29.01
C GLU A 66 10.19 0.28 29.30
N ASP A 67 10.89 0.37 30.43
CA ASP A 67 11.71 1.51 30.80
C ASP A 67 13.05 1.63 30.04
N GLU A 68 13.39 0.65 29.24
CA GLU A 68 14.58 0.61 28.38
C GLU A 68 14.25 0.78 26.89
N ILE A 69 12.96 0.83 26.54
CA ILE A 69 12.50 1.06 25.17
C ILE A 69 12.52 2.56 24.88
N SER A 70 13.17 2.91 23.79
CA SER A 70 13.15 4.29 23.27
C SER A 70 12.01 4.49 22.27
N ASP A 71 11.16 5.47 22.52
CA ASP A 71 10.13 5.88 21.58
C ASP A 71 10.69 6.86 20.55
N PHE A 72 10.38 6.63 19.28
CA PHE A 72 10.66 7.53 18.17
C PHE A 72 9.34 7.92 17.48
N THR A 73 9.26 9.14 16.99
CA THR A 73 8.11 9.65 16.26
C THR A 73 8.34 9.54 14.76
N MET A 74 7.28 9.19 14.01
CA MET A 74 7.32 9.13 12.55
C MET A 74 6.07 9.79 11.97
N PHE A 75 6.26 10.60 10.93
CA PHE A 75 5.17 11.15 10.14
C PHE A 75 5.16 10.50 8.75
N ILE A 76 4.00 9.98 8.35
CA ILE A 76 3.79 9.28 7.08
C ILE A 76 2.79 10.08 6.25
N THR A 77 3.20 10.51 5.06
CA THR A 77 2.36 11.34 4.17
C THR A 77 1.41 10.50 3.31
N MET A 78 0.83 9.46 3.91
CA MET A 78 -0.24 8.64 3.33
C MET A 78 -1.42 8.52 4.29
N PRO A 79 -2.65 8.34 3.81
CA PRO A 79 -3.78 7.98 4.65
C PRO A 79 -3.51 6.64 5.35
N GLY A 80 -3.79 6.58 6.64
CA GLY A 80 -3.58 5.38 7.43
C GLY A 80 -4.23 5.49 8.80
N SER A 81 -3.99 4.50 9.63
CA SER A 81 -4.47 4.48 11.01
C SER A 81 -3.32 4.31 11.97
N GLU A 82 -3.32 5.07 13.04
CA GLU A 82 -2.36 4.92 14.12
C GLU A 82 -2.38 3.49 14.66
N ILE A 83 -1.20 2.92 14.89
CA ILE A 83 -1.06 1.65 15.55
C ILE A 83 -1.35 1.86 17.04
N ASN A 84 -2.31 1.11 17.58
CA ASN A 84 -2.65 1.16 18.98
C ASN A 84 -1.47 0.69 19.85
N ASP A 85 -1.24 1.34 20.99
CA ASP A 85 -0.21 0.96 21.96
C ASP A 85 -0.36 -0.50 22.46
N ASP A 86 -1.58 -1.06 22.40
CA ASP A 86 -1.86 -2.47 22.72
C ASP A 86 -1.49 -3.46 21.60
N ASN A 87 -0.94 -2.99 20.48
CA ASN A 87 -0.55 -3.85 19.37
C ASN A 87 0.56 -4.80 19.78
N GLU A 88 0.28 -6.09 19.78
CA GLU A 88 1.20 -7.13 20.23
C GLU A 88 2.52 -7.15 19.43
N ILE A 89 2.46 -6.88 18.12
CA ILE A 89 3.68 -6.85 17.27
C ILE A 89 4.55 -5.65 17.61
N ALA A 90 3.95 -4.47 17.82
CA ALA A 90 4.70 -3.27 18.23
C ALA A 90 5.38 -3.49 19.60
N GLN A 91 4.70 -4.14 20.55
CA GLN A 91 5.27 -4.53 21.83
C GLN A 91 6.42 -5.52 21.67
N MET A 92 6.26 -6.57 20.86
CA MET A 92 7.31 -7.54 20.56
C MET A 92 8.55 -6.89 19.91
N ILE A 93 8.37 -5.93 19.03
CA ILE A 93 9.46 -5.16 18.43
C ILE A 93 10.19 -4.37 19.51
N GLY A 94 9.45 -3.65 20.37
CA GLY A 94 9.99 -2.91 21.50
C GLY A 94 10.83 -3.80 22.43
N GLU A 95 10.26 -4.91 22.88
CA GLU A 95 10.94 -5.87 23.74
C GLU A 95 12.20 -6.48 23.11
N LYS A 96 12.16 -6.74 21.80
CA LYS A 96 13.27 -7.38 21.10
C LYS A 96 14.39 -6.43 20.70
N TRP A 97 14.04 -5.20 20.32
CA TRP A 97 14.99 -4.27 19.71
C TRP A 97 15.28 -3.02 20.57
N GLY A 98 14.52 -2.81 21.64
CA GLY A 98 14.64 -1.65 22.51
C GLY A 98 14.17 -0.33 21.87
N VAL A 99 13.37 -0.41 20.80
CA VAL A 99 12.87 0.76 20.07
C VAL A 99 11.39 0.57 19.73
N ARG A 100 10.65 1.65 19.71
CA ARG A 100 9.24 1.69 19.29
C ARG A 100 9.01 2.94 18.45
N ILE A 101 8.28 2.80 17.36
CA ILE A 101 7.89 3.90 16.48
C ILE A 101 6.45 4.31 16.81
N LYS A 102 6.23 5.61 17.00
CA LYS A 102 4.92 6.24 17.14
C LYS A 102 4.59 6.98 15.85
N GLU A 103 3.69 6.41 15.09
CA GLU A 103 3.33 6.88 13.77
C GLU A 103 2.22 7.92 13.82
N THR A 104 2.30 8.91 12.96
CA THR A 104 1.22 9.86 12.65
C THR A 104 0.99 9.84 11.15
N TRP A 105 -0.28 9.69 10.75
CA TRP A 105 -0.70 9.55 9.37
C TRP A 105 -1.46 10.78 8.88
N LEU A 106 -1.65 10.90 7.54
CA LEU A 106 -2.50 11.95 6.97
C LEU A 106 -3.94 11.85 7.47
N THR A 107 -4.52 13.01 7.77
CA THR A 107 -5.90 13.15 8.26
C THR A 107 -6.66 14.20 7.46
N GLY A 108 -6.93 13.93 6.17
CA GLY A 108 -7.80 14.75 5.33
C GLY A 108 -7.14 15.91 4.57
N GLN A 109 -5.83 16.12 4.68
CA GLN A 109 -5.03 16.99 3.82
C GLN A 109 -4.30 16.15 2.75
N THR A 110 -3.82 16.80 1.70
CA THR A 110 -2.92 16.16 0.73
C THR A 110 -1.52 15.96 1.31
N ALA A 111 -0.74 15.03 0.78
CA ALA A 111 0.66 14.79 1.15
C ALA A 111 1.50 16.07 1.06
N SER A 112 1.37 16.83 -0.02
CA SER A 112 2.12 18.08 -0.23
C SER A 112 1.71 19.19 0.74
N GLU A 113 0.41 19.33 1.07
CA GLU A 113 -0.06 20.26 2.09
C GLU A 113 0.50 19.91 3.47
N ALA A 114 0.51 18.63 3.83
CA ALA A 114 1.03 18.16 5.10
C ALA A 114 2.54 18.38 5.22
N THR A 115 3.31 18.06 4.18
CA THR A 115 4.74 18.35 4.10
C THR A 115 5.02 19.85 4.22
N GLY A 116 4.23 20.68 3.51
CA GLY A 116 4.33 22.14 3.61
C GLY A 116 4.03 22.68 5.02
N MET A 117 3.04 22.11 5.73
CA MET A 117 2.74 22.47 7.12
C MET A 117 3.86 22.05 8.07
N LEU A 118 4.43 20.87 7.88
CA LEU A 118 5.56 20.37 8.66
C LEU A 118 6.77 21.31 8.53
N ILE A 119 7.11 21.72 7.31
CA ILE A 119 8.18 22.68 7.04
C ILE A 119 7.88 24.05 7.68
N ALA A 120 6.63 24.51 7.58
CA ALA A 120 6.24 25.79 8.13
C ALA A 120 6.23 25.85 9.67
N SER A 121 6.06 24.69 10.33
CA SER A 121 6.10 24.59 11.80
C SER A 121 7.51 24.63 12.37
N ASP A 122 8.51 24.20 11.58
CA ASP A 122 9.89 23.96 12.02
C ASP A 122 9.98 22.95 13.20
N GLU A 123 8.93 22.11 13.33
CA GLU A 123 8.84 21.04 14.33
C GLU A 123 8.78 19.70 13.60
N TYR A 124 9.88 18.96 13.60
CA TYR A 124 10.03 17.70 12.85
C TYR A 124 9.98 16.50 13.78
N PRO A 125 9.33 15.39 13.37
CA PRO A 125 9.47 14.10 14.04
C PRO A 125 10.86 13.52 13.81
N ASP A 126 11.15 12.38 14.47
CA ASP A 126 12.43 11.70 14.29
C ASP A 126 12.59 11.10 12.89
N TYR A 127 11.49 10.66 12.28
CA TYR A 127 11.44 10.11 10.92
C TYR A 127 10.30 10.72 10.11
N ILE A 128 10.54 10.87 8.81
CA ILE A 128 9.55 11.35 7.85
C ILE A 128 9.54 10.40 6.64
N ASP A 129 8.34 9.91 6.29
CA ASP A 129 8.07 9.22 5.03
C ASP A 129 7.24 10.16 4.14
N SER A 130 7.81 10.62 3.04
CA SER A 130 7.19 11.62 2.15
C SER A 130 7.69 11.47 0.72
N ASP A 131 6.82 11.78 -0.24
CA ASP A 131 7.19 11.91 -1.65
C ASP A 131 7.92 13.23 -1.95
N ASP A 132 7.81 14.23 -1.06
CA ASP A 132 8.39 15.57 -1.21
C ASP A 132 9.77 15.72 -0.53
N MET A 133 10.62 14.67 -0.57
CA MET A 133 11.92 14.64 0.12
C MET A 133 12.84 15.80 -0.29
N SER A 134 12.81 16.21 -1.55
CA SER A 134 13.61 17.34 -2.03
C SER A 134 13.23 18.66 -1.34
N LEU A 135 11.95 18.91 -1.08
CA LEU A 135 11.50 20.08 -0.34
C LEU A 135 11.98 20.06 1.11
N LEU A 136 12.00 18.88 1.73
CA LEU A 136 12.50 18.69 3.10
C LEU A 136 14.01 18.94 3.20
N VAL A 137 14.79 18.52 2.19
CA VAL A 137 16.22 18.85 2.10
C VAL A 137 16.44 20.36 1.95
N ASP A 138 15.73 21.00 1.01
CA ASP A 138 15.83 22.44 0.76
C ASP A 138 15.43 23.28 1.98
N ALA A 139 14.49 22.79 2.78
CA ALA A 139 14.09 23.39 4.05
C ALA A 139 15.08 23.15 5.20
N GLY A 140 16.07 22.26 5.03
CA GLY A 140 16.98 21.85 6.10
C GLY A 140 16.34 20.95 7.17
N ALA A 141 15.23 20.31 6.83
CA ALA A 141 14.48 19.43 7.74
C ALA A 141 15.17 18.07 7.95
N LEU A 142 16.03 17.67 7.03
CA LEU A 142 16.70 16.37 7.05
C LEU A 142 18.19 16.50 7.38
N ILE A 143 18.74 15.53 8.05
CA ILE A 143 20.17 15.46 8.37
C ILE A 143 20.87 14.54 7.35
N PRO A 144 22.15 14.79 7.01
CA PRO A 144 22.95 13.85 6.24
C PRO A 144 23.10 12.52 6.98
N LEU A 145 22.93 11.41 6.26
CA LEU A 145 22.98 10.06 6.81
C LEU A 145 24.35 9.39 6.64
N ASP A 146 25.28 10.01 5.87
CA ASP A 146 26.56 9.41 5.50
C ASP A 146 27.34 8.86 6.68
N ASP A 147 27.56 9.68 7.72
CA ASP A 147 28.32 9.27 8.90
C ASP A 147 27.62 8.14 9.68
N TYR A 148 26.29 8.10 9.67
CA TYR A 148 25.52 7.04 10.32
C TYR A 148 25.60 5.72 9.52
N ILE A 149 25.47 5.79 8.20
CA ILE A 149 25.60 4.63 7.30
C ILE A 149 26.99 4.01 7.45
N ASP A 150 28.04 4.83 7.50
CA ASP A 150 29.43 4.37 7.63
C ASP A 150 29.76 3.76 9.02
N GLN A 151 29.02 4.15 10.07
CA GLN A 151 29.13 3.53 11.38
C GLN A 151 28.59 2.10 11.44
N TYR A 152 27.72 1.71 10.50
CA TYR A 152 27.07 0.40 10.45
C TYR A 152 27.38 -0.32 9.13
N PRO A 153 28.62 -0.81 8.93
CA PRO A 153 29.03 -1.45 7.67
C PRO A 153 28.18 -2.67 7.34
N GLU A 154 27.70 -3.41 8.32
CA GLU A 154 26.81 -4.55 8.10
C GLU A 154 25.47 -4.12 7.48
N PHE A 155 24.93 -2.96 7.88
CA PHE A 155 23.74 -2.38 7.27
C PHE A 155 24.03 -1.96 5.83
N LYS A 156 25.13 -1.24 5.60
CA LYS A 156 25.56 -0.77 4.28
C LYS A 156 25.72 -1.94 3.30
N GLU A 157 26.42 -2.99 3.70
CA GLU A 157 26.70 -4.15 2.86
C GLU A 157 25.51 -5.06 2.64
N LYS A 158 24.57 -5.12 3.59
CA LYS A 158 23.44 -6.05 3.54
C LYS A 158 22.34 -5.62 2.58
N TRP A 159 22.00 -4.34 2.56
CA TRP A 159 20.76 -3.86 1.93
C TRP A 159 20.93 -3.34 0.51
N PHE A 160 22.07 -2.73 0.21
CA PHE A 160 22.28 -2.09 -1.08
C PHE A 160 23.69 -2.39 -1.60
N THR A 161 23.84 -2.37 -2.92
CA THR A 161 25.15 -2.32 -3.59
C THR A 161 25.70 -0.91 -3.54
N GLU A 162 27.01 -0.75 -3.87
CA GLU A 162 27.65 0.58 -3.96
C GLU A 162 26.94 1.48 -4.97
N ASP A 163 26.57 0.91 -6.13
CA ASP A 163 25.83 1.65 -7.18
C ASP A 163 24.44 2.10 -6.74
N GLU A 164 23.77 1.31 -5.90
CA GLU A 164 22.46 1.67 -5.34
C GLU A 164 22.61 2.76 -4.29
N TRP A 165 23.64 2.71 -3.43
CA TRP A 165 23.95 3.80 -2.50
C TRP A 165 24.21 5.12 -3.23
N GLU A 166 24.92 5.10 -4.36
CA GLU A 166 25.19 6.31 -5.16
C GLU A 166 23.89 6.92 -5.75
N LYS A 167 22.85 6.13 -5.98
CA LYS A 167 21.54 6.65 -6.44
C LYS A 167 20.81 7.48 -5.41
N PHE A 168 21.06 7.24 -4.11
CA PHE A 168 20.47 8.04 -3.04
C PHE A 168 21.22 9.37 -2.83
N ARG A 169 22.42 9.50 -3.38
CA ARG A 169 23.26 10.68 -3.17
C ARG A 169 22.71 11.89 -3.91
N GLN A 170 22.48 12.95 -3.16
CA GLN A 170 21.98 14.21 -3.70
C GLN A 170 23.10 15.01 -4.38
N PRO A 171 22.78 16.07 -5.17
CA PRO A 171 23.77 16.87 -5.90
C PRO A 171 24.84 17.53 -5.02
N ASP A 172 24.59 17.73 -3.73
CA ASP A 172 25.55 18.25 -2.76
C ASP A 172 26.52 17.19 -2.23
N GLY A 173 26.34 15.93 -2.63
CA GLY A 173 27.19 14.80 -2.29
C GLY A 173 26.76 14.03 -1.06
N HIS A 174 25.63 14.33 -0.45
CA HIS A 174 25.12 13.67 0.76
C HIS A 174 23.91 12.78 0.51
N ILE A 175 23.68 11.81 1.40
CA ILE A 175 22.50 10.96 1.44
C ILE A 175 21.62 11.46 2.59
N TYR A 176 20.37 11.81 2.32
CA TYR A 176 19.41 12.31 3.29
C TYR A 176 18.25 11.36 3.55
N TRP A 177 17.96 10.47 2.60
CA TRP A 177 16.92 9.45 2.74
C TRP A 177 17.31 8.16 2.02
N ILE A 178 16.63 7.09 2.38
CA ILE A 178 16.79 5.77 1.80
C ILE A 178 15.40 5.31 1.37
N ASN A 179 15.24 4.93 0.11
CA ASN A 179 14.03 4.29 -0.37
C ASN A 179 14.25 2.78 -0.49
N PRO A 180 13.76 1.99 0.48
CA PRO A 180 13.89 0.53 0.44
C PRO A 180 12.87 -0.13 -0.46
N PHE A 181 11.84 0.60 -0.94
CA PHE A 181 10.76 0.04 -1.73
C PHE A 181 11.27 -0.45 -3.09
N GLY A 182 10.99 -1.71 -3.42
CA GLY A 182 11.41 -2.32 -4.67
C GLY A 182 12.90 -2.62 -4.81
N ASN A 183 13.72 -2.34 -3.80
CA ASN A 183 15.15 -2.60 -3.82
C ASN A 183 15.46 -4.01 -3.29
N THR A 184 16.24 -4.76 -4.05
CA THR A 184 16.62 -6.15 -3.77
C THR A 184 18.10 -6.38 -3.94
N LYS A 185 18.95 -5.46 -3.48
CA LYS A 185 20.42 -5.52 -3.50
C LYS A 185 20.99 -6.06 -4.83
N GLY A 186 20.95 -5.23 -5.87
CA GLY A 186 21.53 -5.56 -7.17
C GLY A 186 20.70 -6.51 -8.04
N GLU A 187 19.62 -7.04 -7.52
CA GLU A 187 18.66 -7.76 -8.36
C GLU A 187 17.85 -6.76 -9.18
N PRO A 188 17.53 -7.07 -10.44
CA PRO A 188 16.69 -6.18 -11.22
C PRO A 188 15.32 -6.06 -10.55
N THR A 189 14.95 -4.84 -10.18
CA THR A 189 13.58 -4.53 -9.80
C THR A 189 12.65 -4.90 -10.95
N ALA A 190 11.55 -5.48 -10.59
CA ALA A 190 10.51 -6.10 -11.38
C ALA A 190 10.55 -5.82 -12.90
N THR A 191 10.71 -6.87 -13.65
CA THR A 191 10.33 -6.93 -15.07
C THR A 191 8.85 -7.26 -15.24
N THR A 192 8.11 -7.33 -14.14
CA THR A 192 6.69 -7.66 -14.10
C THR A 192 5.89 -6.40 -13.78
N HIS A 193 4.63 -6.42 -14.12
CA HIS A 193 3.67 -5.35 -13.83
C HIS A 193 3.11 -5.41 -12.39
N ASN A 194 3.78 -6.03 -11.43
CA ASN A 194 3.39 -6.14 -10.02
C ASN A 194 1.96 -6.65 -9.80
N ASP A 195 1.55 -7.68 -10.55
CA ASP A 195 0.19 -8.20 -10.57
C ASP A 195 -0.88 -7.17 -11.02
N GLU A 196 -0.45 -6.11 -11.70
CA GLU A 196 -1.36 -5.18 -12.36
C GLU A 196 -1.88 -5.78 -13.65
N ALA A 197 -3.19 -5.77 -13.80
CA ALA A 197 -3.85 -6.40 -14.95
C ALA A 197 -5.20 -5.77 -15.28
N PHE A 198 -5.71 -6.10 -16.44
CA PHE A 198 -7.13 -5.98 -16.75
C PHE A 198 -7.87 -7.13 -16.07
N TRP A 199 -8.51 -6.84 -14.95
CA TRP A 199 -9.29 -7.81 -14.20
C TRP A 199 -10.70 -7.92 -14.75
N ILE A 200 -11.22 -9.14 -14.81
CA ILE A 200 -12.59 -9.42 -15.25
C ILE A 200 -13.23 -10.47 -14.33
N GLN A 201 -14.53 -10.35 -14.09
CA GLN A 201 -15.23 -11.34 -13.26
C GLN A 201 -15.34 -12.69 -13.96
N VAL A 202 -15.12 -13.78 -13.21
CA VAL A 202 -15.22 -15.17 -13.70
C VAL A 202 -16.58 -15.44 -14.36
N ARG A 203 -17.70 -14.94 -13.80
CA ARG A 203 -19.03 -15.13 -14.37
C ARG A 203 -19.18 -14.54 -15.79
N VAL A 204 -18.43 -13.49 -16.10
CA VAL A 204 -18.42 -12.89 -17.44
C VAL A 204 -17.74 -13.81 -18.43
N LEU A 205 -16.57 -14.35 -18.05
CA LEU A 205 -15.83 -15.31 -18.87
C LEU A 205 -16.58 -16.63 -19.03
N GLU A 206 -17.19 -17.13 -17.94
CA GLU A 206 -17.99 -18.35 -17.97
C GLU A 206 -19.18 -18.21 -18.94
N TRP A 207 -19.91 -17.09 -18.85
CA TRP A 207 -21.01 -16.79 -19.76
C TRP A 207 -20.55 -16.73 -21.22
N ALA A 208 -19.39 -16.12 -21.48
CA ALA A 208 -18.81 -16.00 -22.82
C ALA A 208 -18.13 -17.28 -23.34
N GLY A 209 -18.02 -18.32 -22.52
CA GLY A 209 -17.35 -19.57 -22.87
C GLY A 209 -15.82 -19.51 -22.85
N TYR A 210 -15.24 -18.65 -22.02
CA TYR A 210 -13.80 -18.46 -21.84
C TYR A 210 -13.07 -18.11 -23.15
N PRO A 211 -13.44 -17.01 -23.83
CA PRO A 211 -12.75 -16.60 -25.04
C PRO A 211 -11.30 -16.22 -24.77
N GLU A 212 -10.44 -16.36 -25.77
CA GLU A 212 -9.09 -15.83 -25.70
C GLU A 212 -9.15 -14.31 -25.86
N ILE A 213 -8.69 -13.55 -24.84
CA ILE A 213 -8.66 -12.10 -24.80
C ILE A 213 -7.21 -11.65 -24.89
N LYS A 214 -6.85 -10.93 -25.95
CA LYS A 214 -5.48 -10.44 -26.20
C LYS A 214 -5.41 -8.92 -26.42
N THR A 215 -6.56 -8.28 -26.60
CA THR A 215 -6.62 -6.85 -26.89
C THR A 215 -7.69 -6.17 -26.06
N MET A 216 -7.56 -4.86 -25.86
CA MET A 216 -8.59 -4.08 -25.19
C MET A 216 -9.94 -4.15 -25.89
N ASP A 217 -9.95 -4.19 -27.23
CA ASP A 217 -11.20 -4.33 -27.98
C ASP A 217 -11.91 -5.64 -27.64
N GLN A 218 -11.18 -6.74 -27.55
CA GLN A 218 -11.75 -8.03 -27.15
C GLN A 218 -12.23 -8.01 -25.69
N TYR A 219 -11.46 -7.37 -24.79
CA TYR A 219 -11.82 -7.23 -23.38
C TYR A 219 -13.15 -6.47 -23.21
N PHE A 220 -13.27 -5.29 -23.80
CA PHE A 220 -14.48 -4.50 -23.71
C PHE A 220 -15.65 -5.15 -24.47
N GLN A 221 -15.41 -5.78 -25.62
CA GLN A 221 -16.47 -6.48 -26.35
C GLN A 221 -17.12 -7.58 -25.51
N VAL A 222 -16.33 -8.36 -24.75
CA VAL A 222 -16.89 -9.41 -23.86
C VAL A 222 -17.75 -8.79 -22.76
N ILE A 223 -17.31 -7.66 -22.19
CA ILE A 223 -18.09 -6.94 -21.17
C ILE A 223 -19.37 -6.34 -21.78
N GLU A 224 -19.29 -5.73 -22.97
CA GLU A 224 -20.45 -5.18 -23.69
C GLU A 224 -21.51 -6.25 -23.99
N ASP A 225 -21.08 -7.40 -24.52
CA ASP A 225 -21.97 -8.52 -24.84
C ASP A 225 -22.62 -9.09 -23.57
N TYR A 226 -21.85 -9.22 -22.50
CA TYR A 226 -22.38 -9.64 -21.21
C TYR A 226 -23.41 -8.65 -20.66
N MET A 227 -23.13 -7.36 -20.68
CA MET A 227 -24.04 -6.32 -20.23
C MET A 227 -25.33 -6.28 -21.03
N ALA A 228 -25.27 -6.53 -22.35
CA ALA A 228 -26.47 -6.58 -23.21
C ALA A 228 -27.41 -7.74 -22.82
N ALA A 229 -26.86 -8.87 -22.35
CA ALA A 229 -27.60 -10.03 -21.90
C ALA A 229 -27.98 -9.99 -20.41
N ASN A 230 -27.10 -9.41 -19.57
CA ASN A 230 -27.17 -9.41 -18.11
C ASN A 230 -26.95 -7.99 -17.55
N PRO A 231 -27.89 -7.04 -17.78
CA PRO A 231 -27.69 -5.65 -17.36
C PRO A 231 -27.73 -5.45 -15.84
N THR A 232 -28.25 -6.43 -15.10
CA THR A 232 -28.43 -6.35 -13.65
C THR A 232 -27.93 -7.60 -12.95
N MET A 233 -27.67 -7.46 -11.66
CA MET A 233 -27.54 -8.58 -10.72
C MET A 233 -28.89 -9.32 -10.58
N GLU A 234 -28.89 -10.48 -9.91
CA GLU A 234 -30.12 -11.27 -9.64
C GLU A 234 -31.19 -10.50 -8.85
N ASP A 235 -30.79 -9.56 -8.01
CA ASP A 235 -31.66 -8.71 -7.21
C ASP A 235 -32.24 -7.51 -7.98
N GLY A 236 -31.87 -7.38 -9.25
CA GLY A 236 -32.27 -6.26 -10.12
C GLY A 236 -31.38 -5.03 -10.05
N THR A 237 -30.32 -5.03 -9.21
CA THR A 237 -29.37 -3.92 -9.13
C THR A 237 -28.51 -3.84 -10.40
N PRO A 238 -28.33 -2.66 -11.03
CA PRO A 238 -27.55 -2.54 -12.26
C PRO A 238 -26.11 -2.97 -12.10
N ASN A 239 -25.57 -3.72 -13.04
CA ASN A 239 -24.14 -3.99 -13.16
C ASN A 239 -23.40 -2.71 -13.57
N ILE A 240 -22.12 -2.64 -13.24
CA ILE A 240 -21.18 -1.58 -13.62
C ILE A 240 -20.18 -2.22 -14.58
N PRO A 241 -20.13 -1.82 -15.85
CA PRO A 241 -19.30 -2.51 -16.82
C PRO A 241 -17.81 -2.41 -16.49
N TYR A 242 -17.34 -1.19 -16.21
CA TYR A 242 -15.94 -0.91 -15.93
C TYR A 242 -15.81 0.29 -15.01
N THR A 243 -14.93 0.25 -14.03
CA THR A 243 -14.60 1.38 -13.14
C THR A 243 -13.11 1.57 -13.06
N ILE A 244 -12.66 2.78 -12.68
CA ILE A 244 -11.26 3.14 -12.55
C ILE A 244 -11.09 3.85 -11.21
N LEU A 245 -10.03 3.56 -10.48
CA LEU A 245 -9.63 4.32 -9.30
C LEU A 245 -8.62 5.38 -9.72
N CYS A 246 -8.89 6.65 -9.37
CA CYS A 246 -8.05 7.80 -9.71
C CYS A 246 -7.74 8.67 -8.49
N GLU A 247 -7.96 8.17 -7.27
CA GLU A 247 -7.70 8.93 -6.05
C GLU A 247 -6.23 8.91 -5.67
N ASP A 248 -5.66 10.09 -5.48
CA ASP A 248 -4.32 10.32 -4.98
C ASP A 248 -3.27 9.49 -5.74
N TRP A 249 -2.30 8.88 -5.05
CA TRP A 249 -1.24 8.07 -5.66
C TRP A 249 -1.76 6.82 -6.41
N ARG A 250 -3.00 6.39 -6.16
CA ARG A 250 -3.67 5.29 -6.88
C ARG A 250 -4.05 5.63 -8.31
N TYR A 251 -3.71 6.82 -8.77
CA TYR A 251 -3.87 7.24 -10.16
C TYR A 251 -3.19 6.28 -11.15
N PHE A 252 -2.25 5.47 -10.69
CA PHE A 252 -1.63 4.41 -11.48
C PHE A 252 -2.64 3.44 -12.12
N CYS A 253 -3.78 3.18 -11.48
CA CYS A 253 -4.84 2.34 -12.05
C CYS A 253 -5.39 2.88 -13.39
N LEU A 254 -5.25 4.18 -13.64
CA LEU A 254 -5.56 4.77 -14.93
C LEU A 254 -4.36 4.80 -15.87
N GLU A 255 -3.18 5.16 -15.36
CA GLU A 255 -2.04 5.47 -16.22
C GLU A 255 -1.24 4.25 -16.68
N ASN A 256 -0.97 3.31 -15.77
CA ASN A 256 0.04 2.27 -16.02
C ASN A 256 -0.33 1.29 -17.15
N ALA A 257 -1.63 1.09 -17.41
CA ALA A 257 -2.08 0.16 -18.45
C ALA A 257 -1.49 0.44 -19.82
N GLY A 258 -1.29 1.71 -20.17
CA GLY A 258 -0.65 2.09 -21.42
C GLY A 258 0.81 1.62 -21.52
N GLN A 259 1.52 1.50 -20.40
CA GLN A 259 2.90 1.02 -20.36
C GLN A 259 2.97 -0.50 -20.56
N PHE A 260 2.23 -1.28 -19.77
CA PHE A 260 2.30 -2.74 -19.89
C PHE A 260 1.63 -3.26 -21.17
N LEU A 261 0.67 -2.56 -21.76
CA LEU A 261 0.16 -2.86 -23.09
C LEU A 261 1.24 -2.70 -24.18
N GLY A 262 2.15 -1.76 -24.01
CA GLY A 262 3.33 -1.58 -24.85
C GLY A 262 4.49 -2.57 -24.55
N GLY A 263 4.33 -3.44 -23.54
CA GLY A 263 5.35 -4.39 -23.13
C GLY A 263 6.44 -3.81 -22.22
N TYR A 264 6.18 -2.66 -21.62
CA TYR A 264 7.07 -2.03 -20.64
C TYR A 264 6.60 -2.33 -19.21
N PRO A 265 7.51 -2.33 -18.22
CA PRO A 265 7.09 -2.38 -16.82
C PRO A 265 6.32 -1.10 -16.45
N ASN A 266 5.38 -1.20 -15.52
CA ASN A 266 4.60 -0.10 -14.97
C ASN A 266 5.42 0.75 -13.98
N ASP A 267 6.48 1.36 -14.43
CA ASP A 267 7.55 1.88 -13.61
C ASP A 267 7.61 3.42 -13.65
N GLY A 268 6.47 4.04 -13.45
CA GLY A 268 6.34 5.50 -13.39
C GLY A 268 5.95 6.15 -14.71
N SER A 269 6.19 7.45 -14.81
CA SER A 269 5.68 8.30 -15.91
C SER A 269 6.55 8.32 -17.19
N VAL A 270 7.58 7.49 -17.25
CA VAL A 270 8.51 7.44 -18.39
C VAL A 270 8.80 6.00 -18.82
N ILE A 271 9.08 5.84 -20.11
CA ILE A 271 9.57 4.59 -20.66
C ILE A 271 11.09 4.66 -20.71
N VAL A 272 11.78 3.70 -20.09
CA VAL A 272 13.23 3.56 -20.18
C VAL A 272 13.57 2.58 -21.30
N ASN A 273 14.06 3.11 -22.41
CA ASN A 273 14.57 2.29 -23.51
C ASN A 273 16.01 1.86 -23.21
N LYS A 274 16.19 0.61 -22.78
CA LYS A 274 17.49 0.06 -22.38
C LYS A 274 18.43 -0.16 -23.56
N ASP A 275 17.90 -0.35 -24.78
CA ASP A 275 18.71 -0.58 -25.97
C ASP A 275 19.37 0.70 -26.48
N THR A 276 18.66 1.81 -26.39
CA THR A 276 19.14 3.13 -26.82
C THR A 276 19.67 3.98 -25.67
N MET A 277 19.44 3.56 -24.40
CA MET A 277 19.74 4.33 -23.20
C MET A 277 19.07 5.71 -23.23
N THR A 278 17.82 5.76 -23.66
CA THR A 278 17.00 6.97 -23.72
C THR A 278 15.78 6.86 -22.85
N ILE A 279 15.28 8.01 -22.41
CA ILE A 279 14.01 8.14 -21.71
C ILE A 279 13.01 8.70 -22.72
N GLU A 280 11.85 8.06 -22.81
CA GLU A 280 10.75 8.47 -23.67
C GLU A 280 9.56 8.88 -22.79
N ASP A 281 8.84 9.92 -23.22
CA ASP A 281 7.61 10.33 -22.56
C ASP A 281 6.52 9.28 -22.85
N TYR A 282 6.12 8.60 -21.82
CA TYR A 282 5.07 7.60 -21.85
C TYR A 282 3.77 8.11 -22.50
N ASN A 283 3.35 9.35 -22.22
CA ASN A 283 2.11 9.93 -22.74
C ASN A 283 2.14 10.14 -24.26
N THR A 284 3.30 10.09 -24.89
CA THR A 284 3.45 10.24 -26.33
C THR A 284 3.58 8.92 -27.07
N SER A 285 3.61 7.79 -26.35
CA SER A 285 3.67 6.46 -26.97
C SER A 285 2.37 6.13 -27.71
N GLU A 286 2.48 5.39 -28.81
CA GLU A 286 1.28 4.98 -29.58
C GLU A 286 0.36 4.08 -28.75
N ASP A 287 0.90 3.18 -27.95
CA ASP A 287 0.11 2.26 -27.11
C ASP A 287 -0.69 3.02 -26.07
N THR A 288 -0.10 4.00 -25.40
CA THR A 288 -0.80 4.88 -24.46
C THR A 288 -1.89 5.69 -25.13
N ILE A 289 -1.60 6.27 -26.31
CA ILE A 289 -2.58 7.03 -27.07
C ILE A 289 -3.78 6.13 -27.46
N GLN A 290 -3.54 4.90 -27.89
CA GLN A 290 -4.60 3.98 -28.25
C GLN A 290 -5.39 3.52 -27.01
N TYR A 291 -4.72 3.29 -25.89
CA TYR A 291 -5.36 2.99 -24.61
C TYR A 291 -6.35 4.09 -24.20
N PHE A 292 -5.93 5.34 -24.14
CA PHE A 292 -6.82 6.45 -23.76
C PHE A 292 -7.92 6.72 -24.78
N LYS A 293 -7.68 6.52 -26.08
CA LYS A 293 -8.72 6.58 -27.10
C LYS A 293 -9.79 5.52 -26.85
N LYS A 294 -9.38 4.29 -26.55
CA LYS A 294 -10.31 3.20 -26.25
C LYS A 294 -11.12 3.48 -25.00
N LEU A 295 -10.49 3.92 -23.91
CA LEU A 295 -11.22 4.32 -22.70
C LEU A 295 -12.22 5.45 -22.98
N ASN A 296 -11.86 6.43 -23.80
CA ASN A 296 -12.78 7.50 -24.17
C ASN A 296 -13.96 6.99 -24.98
N GLU A 297 -13.75 6.06 -25.92
CA GLU A 297 -14.84 5.41 -26.67
C GLU A 297 -15.82 4.71 -25.73
N GLU A 298 -15.30 3.91 -24.77
CA GLU A 298 -16.12 3.20 -23.80
C GLU A 298 -16.85 4.15 -22.84
N TYR A 299 -16.19 5.24 -22.44
CA TYR A 299 -16.84 6.29 -21.65
C TYR A 299 -18.02 6.94 -22.41
N GLN A 300 -17.84 7.26 -23.69
CA GLN A 300 -18.91 7.84 -24.53
C GLN A 300 -20.09 6.88 -24.74
N LYS A 301 -19.84 5.57 -24.72
CA LYS A 301 -20.88 4.54 -24.75
C LYS A 301 -21.58 4.35 -23.38
N GLY A 302 -21.05 4.91 -22.30
CA GLY A 302 -21.53 4.71 -20.92
C GLY A 302 -21.05 3.40 -20.28
N PHE A 303 -19.97 2.82 -20.77
CA PHE A 303 -19.37 1.59 -20.24
C PHE A 303 -18.27 1.84 -19.21
N VAL A 304 -17.77 3.06 -19.07
CA VAL A 304 -16.92 3.47 -17.95
C VAL A 304 -17.79 4.19 -16.93
N ASP A 305 -17.66 3.78 -15.68
CA ASP A 305 -18.35 4.39 -14.54
C ASP A 305 -18.02 5.89 -14.46
N PRO A 306 -18.99 6.78 -14.51
CA PRO A 306 -18.75 8.22 -14.47
C PRO A 306 -18.13 8.70 -13.14
N GLU A 307 -18.30 7.93 -12.06
CA GLU A 307 -17.70 8.24 -10.77
C GLU A 307 -16.19 7.86 -10.67
N SER A 308 -15.66 7.18 -11.70
CA SER A 308 -14.25 6.73 -11.74
C SER A 308 -13.23 7.82 -11.41
N PHE A 309 -13.51 9.06 -11.78
CA PHE A 309 -12.59 10.19 -11.61
C PHE A 309 -12.83 11.01 -10.34
N THR A 310 -13.79 10.61 -9.51
CA THR A 310 -14.17 11.36 -8.30
C THR A 310 -14.41 10.49 -7.08
N GLN A 311 -14.49 9.16 -7.27
CA GLN A 311 -14.67 8.22 -6.16
C GLN A 311 -13.41 8.12 -5.32
N THR A 312 -13.59 8.00 -4.01
CA THR A 312 -12.51 7.69 -3.07
C THR A 312 -12.15 6.19 -3.13
N TYR A 313 -11.00 5.83 -2.56
CA TYR A 313 -10.60 4.43 -2.42
C TYR A 313 -11.66 3.60 -1.66
N ASP A 314 -12.18 4.14 -0.57
CA ASP A 314 -13.22 3.45 0.22
C ASP A 314 -14.50 3.23 -0.61
N GLU A 315 -14.91 4.22 -1.41
CA GLU A 315 -16.06 4.11 -2.30
C GLU A 315 -15.81 3.09 -3.42
N TYR A 316 -14.59 3.06 -3.96
CA TYR A 316 -14.17 2.07 -4.95
C TYR A 316 -14.22 0.66 -4.40
N ILE A 317 -13.59 0.40 -3.24
CA ILE A 317 -13.62 -0.91 -2.57
C ILE A 317 -15.05 -1.34 -2.19
N ALA A 318 -15.86 -0.40 -1.68
CA ALA A 318 -17.26 -0.67 -1.40
C ALA A 318 -18.03 -1.06 -2.68
N LYS A 319 -17.79 -0.36 -3.79
CA LYS A 319 -18.40 -0.64 -5.10
C LYS A 319 -18.00 -2.01 -5.64
N LEU A 320 -16.71 -2.36 -5.63
CA LEU A 320 -16.22 -3.69 -6.00
C LEU A 320 -16.86 -4.78 -5.14
N SER A 321 -16.93 -4.55 -3.83
CA SER A 321 -17.46 -5.50 -2.83
C SER A 321 -18.96 -5.83 -3.03
N THR A 322 -19.69 -5.05 -3.83
CA THR A 322 -21.06 -5.38 -4.22
C THR A 322 -21.14 -6.52 -5.26
N GLY A 323 -20.04 -6.89 -5.89
CA GLY A 323 -19.99 -7.86 -7.00
C GLY A 323 -20.57 -7.31 -8.33
N ARG A 324 -20.93 -6.02 -8.40
CA ARG A 324 -21.57 -5.41 -9.58
C ARG A 324 -20.60 -4.98 -10.67
N VAL A 325 -19.35 -4.68 -10.32
CA VAL A 325 -18.31 -4.24 -11.25
C VAL A 325 -17.79 -5.42 -12.04
N LEU A 326 -17.87 -5.37 -13.36
CA LEU A 326 -17.50 -6.48 -14.22
C LEU A 326 -16.02 -6.52 -14.57
N GLY A 327 -15.38 -5.34 -14.66
CA GLY A 327 -13.96 -5.23 -14.96
C GLY A 327 -13.34 -3.92 -14.47
N MET A 328 -12.02 -3.94 -14.30
CA MET A 328 -11.17 -2.78 -13.95
C MET A 328 -9.71 -3.08 -14.31
N VAL A 329 -8.87 -2.06 -14.24
CA VAL A 329 -7.40 -2.21 -14.12
C VAL A 329 -7.01 -1.85 -12.71
N ASP A 330 -6.21 -2.70 -12.10
CA ASP A 330 -5.70 -2.49 -10.75
C ASP A 330 -4.56 -3.47 -10.45
N GLN A 331 -3.85 -3.26 -9.37
CA GLN A 331 -2.92 -4.23 -8.79
C GLN A 331 -3.66 -5.12 -7.79
N TRP A 332 -3.35 -6.41 -7.80
CA TRP A 332 -4.05 -7.39 -6.99
C TRP A 332 -4.07 -7.04 -5.49
N TRP A 333 -2.97 -6.54 -4.96
CA TRP A 333 -2.83 -6.17 -3.54
C TRP A 333 -3.74 -4.99 -3.13
N ASP A 334 -4.11 -4.09 -4.05
CA ASP A 334 -4.87 -2.88 -3.73
C ASP A 334 -6.35 -3.19 -3.44
N PHE A 335 -6.94 -4.17 -4.11
CA PHE A 335 -8.36 -4.49 -3.94
C PHE A 335 -8.64 -5.88 -3.37
N ALA A 336 -7.83 -6.90 -3.71
CA ALA A 336 -8.26 -8.28 -3.64
C ALA A 336 -8.43 -8.82 -2.21
N TYR A 337 -7.63 -8.36 -1.26
CA TYR A 337 -7.74 -8.83 0.13
C TYR A 337 -9.14 -8.56 0.69
N THR A 338 -9.55 -7.29 0.65
CA THR A 338 -10.84 -6.86 1.19
C THR A 338 -12.00 -7.41 0.37
N VAL A 339 -11.95 -7.27 -0.96
CA VAL A 339 -13.04 -7.67 -1.85
C VAL A 339 -13.29 -9.18 -1.81
N ASN A 340 -12.24 -10.01 -1.84
CA ASN A 340 -12.38 -11.46 -1.78
C ASN A 340 -12.93 -11.95 -0.45
N ASP A 341 -12.59 -11.30 0.66
CA ASP A 341 -13.15 -11.66 1.97
C ASP A 341 -14.63 -11.31 2.05
N VAL A 342 -15.05 -10.17 1.52
CA VAL A 342 -16.47 -9.80 1.42
C VAL A 342 -17.21 -10.77 0.50
N PHE A 343 -16.64 -11.15 -0.64
CA PHE A 343 -17.26 -12.12 -1.56
C PHE A 343 -17.50 -13.47 -0.88
N LYS A 344 -16.54 -14.00 -0.14
CA LYS A 344 -16.71 -15.24 0.64
C LYS A 344 -17.81 -15.11 1.68
N GLN A 345 -17.83 -14.01 2.44
CA GLN A 345 -18.84 -13.77 3.49
C GLN A 345 -20.26 -13.67 2.93
N GLN A 346 -20.41 -13.11 1.72
CA GLN A 346 -21.69 -12.91 1.06
C GLN A 346 -22.06 -14.01 0.05
N GLY A 347 -21.18 -14.99 -0.17
CA GLY A 347 -21.39 -16.05 -1.14
C GLY A 347 -21.36 -15.58 -2.60
N LEU A 348 -20.73 -14.43 -2.86
CA LEU A 348 -20.58 -13.87 -4.20
C LEU A 348 -19.47 -14.58 -4.98
N ASP A 349 -18.50 -15.17 -4.31
CA ASP A 349 -17.47 -16.04 -4.89
C ASP A 349 -18.10 -17.25 -5.59
N ALA A 350 -19.07 -17.90 -4.95
CA ALA A 350 -19.82 -19.01 -5.54
C ALA A 350 -20.68 -18.61 -6.75
N LYS A 351 -20.93 -17.30 -6.94
CA LYS A 351 -21.65 -16.73 -8.10
C LYS A 351 -20.70 -16.25 -9.21
N GLY A 352 -19.41 -16.51 -9.07
CA GLY A 352 -18.40 -16.12 -10.06
C GLY A 352 -18.08 -14.62 -10.08
N CYS A 353 -18.31 -13.89 -8.98
CA CYS A 353 -17.93 -12.49 -8.86
C CYS A 353 -16.43 -12.28 -8.64
N ASN A 354 -15.65 -13.33 -8.34
CA ASN A 354 -14.20 -13.24 -8.25
C ASN A 354 -13.58 -12.70 -9.54
N TYR A 355 -12.51 -11.94 -9.40
CA TYR A 355 -11.76 -11.39 -10.52
C TYR A 355 -10.58 -12.29 -10.89
N VAL A 356 -10.33 -12.37 -12.20
CA VAL A 356 -9.14 -13.01 -12.79
C VAL A 356 -8.53 -12.05 -13.81
N PRO A 357 -7.19 -12.10 -14.01
CA PRO A 357 -6.51 -11.25 -14.97
C PRO A 357 -6.71 -11.71 -16.41
#